data_672ebc24397d203f8a11d034489881f9
#
_entry.id   672ebc24397d203f8a11d034489881f9
#
_cell.length_a   1.000
_cell.length_b   1.000
_cell.length_c   1.000
_cell.angle_alpha   90.00
_cell.angle_beta   90.00
_cell.angle_gamma   90.00
#
_symmetry.space_group_name_H-M   'P 1'
#
loop_
_entity.id
_entity.type
_entity.pdbx_description
1 polymer ?
#
loop_
_entity_poly.entity_id
_entity_poly.type
_entity_poly.pdbx_seq_one_letter_code
_entity_poly.pdbx_strand_id
1 'polypeptide(L)'
;MIIKKLIPKSLKKIYHFTFAKLAAFVYGYPSRELTVVGITGTGGKSSVVYLLARLLESAGWLVGATSTVFFKIGDWEKLNNKKMTMLGRFQTQKMLRQMVRAGCKVAIIETTSQGIEQYRHLDIDYNTVVLTNLYPEHIEAHGGFANYKKAKGKLFATRPKTIIVNGDDANAEYFLNFSAKNKIKFCITDLQDLKLDWQGIHFFWNNTRFDLPLLGKFNAYNALCALTIAKSLGLSVEEIKKAAPVMQNIPGRLEFIDNGQQFKIIVDYAYEPKAMVGLYETIKMIPHQKVIHVLGATGGGRDRARRPILGQIVGEQANYAIITDEDPYDEDPREIINQVAEGALKVGKKECENFWKILDRREAIAKAISLAQKDDLILITGKGAEQAICVANEKKIPWDDRRVVRELLKNMSEEKSKYPVGSFVDLFTSEKGVRRARAHCVLQADGSVACTGDADILAALERGVSVLIDGEPHYYQPQDGIKFLLAVSAHFSNPYLFASEIQKL
;
A
#
# COMPACT_ATOMS: atom_id res chain seq x y z
N MET A 1 -16.25 15.77 20.89
CA MET A 1 -15.47 14.53 21.08
C MET A 1 -15.49 13.94 22.48
N ILE A 2 -15.51 14.74 23.54
CA ILE A 2 -15.55 14.31 24.97
C ILE A 2 -16.79 13.46 25.29
N ILE A 3 -17.97 13.79 24.78
CA ILE A 3 -19.24 13.10 25.03
C ILE A 3 -19.22 11.64 24.54
N LYS A 4 -18.56 11.33 23.43
CA LYS A 4 -18.47 9.93 22.93
C LYS A 4 -17.65 8.99 23.83
N LYS A 5 -16.71 9.51 24.61
CA LYS A 5 -15.89 8.73 25.57
C LYS A 5 -16.67 8.41 26.86
N LEU A 6 -17.64 9.23 27.22
CA LEU A 6 -18.42 9.11 28.46
C LEU A 6 -19.61 8.11 28.35
N ILE A 7 -19.99 7.69 27.13
CA ILE A 7 -21.10 6.74 26.95
C ILE A 7 -20.68 5.33 27.40
N PRO A 8 -21.38 4.69 28.35
CA PRO A 8 -21.10 3.32 28.77
C PRO A 8 -21.07 2.33 27.61
N LYS A 9 -20.19 1.32 27.70
CA LYS A 9 -20.03 0.30 26.64
C LYS A 9 -21.35 -0.42 26.31
N SER A 10 -22.22 -0.63 27.32
CA SER A 10 -23.55 -1.23 27.16
C SER A 10 -24.46 -0.38 26.30
N LEU A 11 -24.54 0.93 26.54
CA LEU A 11 -25.37 1.85 25.76
C LEU A 11 -24.85 1.97 24.31
N LYS A 12 -23.52 1.93 24.11
CA LYS A 12 -22.95 1.86 22.75
C LYS A 12 -23.39 0.61 22.00
N LYS A 13 -23.45 -0.56 22.67
CA LYS A 13 -23.92 -1.81 22.05
C LYS A 13 -25.38 -1.71 21.64
N ILE A 14 -26.25 -1.21 22.52
CA ILE A 14 -27.69 -1.01 22.24
C ILE A 14 -27.85 -0.06 21.04
N TYR A 15 -27.18 1.10 21.07
CA TYR A 15 -27.15 2.04 19.94
C TYR A 15 -26.74 1.34 18.63
N HIS A 16 -25.64 0.61 18.64
CA HIS A 16 -25.14 -0.07 17.45
C HIS A 16 -26.11 -1.13 16.93
N PHE A 17 -26.72 -1.89 17.81
CA PHE A 17 -27.71 -2.91 17.48
C PHE A 17 -28.99 -2.29 16.88
N THR A 18 -29.60 -1.32 17.59
CA THR A 18 -30.83 -0.67 17.14
C THR A 18 -30.68 0.02 15.78
N PHE A 19 -29.57 0.74 15.59
CA PHE A 19 -29.31 1.41 14.31
C PHE A 19 -28.99 0.43 13.17
N ALA A 20 -28.47 -0.77 13.46
CA ALA A 20 -28.30 -1.79 12.43
C ALA A 20 -29.66 -2.32 11.95
N LYS A 21 -30.59 -2.64 12.89
CA LYS A 21 -31.95 -3.05 12.60
C LYS A 21 -32.73 -1.99 11.81
N LEU A 22 -32.68 -0.74 12.29
CA LEU A 22 -33.34 0.37 11.61
C LEU A 22 -32.80 0.58 10.19
N ALA A 23 -31.50 0.49 9.98
CA ALA A 23 -30.90 0.64 8.66
C ALA A 23 -31.40 -0.46 7.70
N ALA A 24 -31.42 -1.72 8.13
CA ALA A 24 -31.93 -2.82 7.31
C ALA A 24 -33.41 -2.62 6.95
N PHE A 25 -34.22 -2.21 7.91
CA PHE A 25 -35.64 -1.92 7.69
C PHE A 25 -35.84 -0.78 6.69
N VAL A 26 -35.18 0.37 6.88
CA VAL A 26 -35.27 1.55 5.99
C VAL A 26 -34.92 1.21 4.56
N TYR A 27 -33.93 0.35 4.33
CA TYR A 27 -33.51 -0.06 2.99
C TYR A 27 -34.18 -1.35 2.50
N GLY A 28 -35.16 -1.90 3.24
CA GLY A 28 -35.99 -3.04 2.82
C GLY A 28 -35.19 -4.36 2.73
N TYR A 29 -34.21 -4.59 3.63
CA TYR A 29 -33.43 -5.85 3.71
C TYR A 29 -32.79 -6.28 2.38
N PRO A 30 -32.00 -5.44 1.70
CA PRO A 30 -31.53 -5.68 0.33
C PRO A 30 -30.67 -6.94 0.18
N SER A 31 -30.02 -7.41 1.24
CA SER A 31 -29.22 -8.62 1.20
C SER A 31 -30.01 -9.90 0.89
N ARG A 32 -31.33 -9.89 1.08
CA ARG A 32 -32.21 -11.02 0.73
C ARG A 32 -32.40 -11.21 -0.78
N GLU A 33 -32.10 -10.17 -1.55
CA GLU A 33 -32.20 -10.15 -3.00
C GLU A 33 -30.85 -10.39 -3.70
N LEU A 34 -29.77 -10.60 -2.92
CA LEU A 34 -28.40 -10.76 -3.39
C LEU A 34 -27.78 -12.07 -2.87
N THR A 35 -26.88 -12.64 -3.61
CA THR A 35 -25.95 -13.64 -3.05
C THR A 35 -24.80 -12.89 -2.35
N VAL A 36 -24.81 -12.87 -1.01
CA VAL A 36 -23.83 -12.11 -0.24
C VAL A 36 -22.67 -12.99 0.20
N VAL A 37 -21.45 -12.58 -0.14
CA VAL A 37 -20.19 -13.21 0.28
C VAL A 37 -19.50 -12.31 1.30
N GLY A 38 -19.38 -12.77 2.55
CA GLY A 38 -18.65 -12.06 3.61
C GLY A 38 -17.25 -12.60 3.77
N ILE A 39 -16.24 -11.76 3.54
CA ILE A 39 -14.83 -12.16 3.61
C ILE A 39 -14.18 -11.54 4.84
N THR A 40 -13.70 -12.37 5.77
CA THR A 40 -12.96 -11.95 6.96
C THR A 40 -11.62 -12.66 7.07
N GLY A 41 -10.76 -12.19 7.96
CA GLY A 41 -9.42 -12.71 8.22
C GLY A 41 -8.51 -11.62 8.78
N THR A 42 -7.26 -11.93 9.03
CA THR A 42 -6.25 -10.94 9.43
C THR A 42 -5.67 -10.27 8.18
N GLY A 43 -5.08 -11.01 7.25
CA GLY A 43 -4.54 -10.55 5.98
C GLY A 43 -5.32 -11.07 4.77
N GLY A 44 -5.07 -10.51 3.57
CA GLY A 44 -5.59 -11.02 2.29
C GLY A 44 -7.04 -10.65 1.95
N LYS A 45 -7.84 -10.16 2.90
CA LYS A 45 -9.27 -9.84 2.68
C LYS A 45 -9.55 -8.99 1.43
N SER A 46 -8.93 -7.83 1.36
CA SER A 46 -9.14 -6.88 0.25
C SER A 46 -8.68 -7.46 -1.08
N SER A 47 -7.58 -8.23 -1.06
CA SER A 47 -7.07 -8.90 -2.26
C SER A 47 -8.05 -9.95 -2.75
N VAL A 48 -8.60 -10.80 -1.85
CA VAL A 48 -9.60 -11.79 -2.21
C VAL A 48 -10.88 -11.13 -2.74
N VAL A 49 -11.35 -10.03 -2.09
CA VAL A 49 -12.51 -9.27 -2.59
C VAL A 49 -12.27 -8.75 -4.00
N TYR A 50 -11.08 -8.18 -4.26
CA TYR A 50 -10.73 -7.64 -5.57
C TYR A 50 -10.63 -8.73 -6.63
N LEU A 51 -9.84 -9.79 -6.36
CA LEU A 51 -9.64 -10.90 -7.29
C LEU A 51 -10.95 -11.61 -7.62
N LEU A 52 -11.80 -11.87 -6.59
CA LEU A 52 -13.10 -12.48 -6.79
C LEU A 52 -14.04 -11.58 -7.62
N ALA A 53 -14.08 -10.29 -7.35
CA ALA A 53 -14.88 -9.36 -8.12
C ALA A 53 -14.49 -9.37 -9.60
N ARG A 54 -13.19 -9.28 -9.91
CA ARG A 54 -12.68 -9.32 -11.29
C ARG A 54 -12.99 -10.66 -11.98
N LEU A 55 -12.79 -11.76 -11.25
CA LEU A 55 -13.05 -13.10 -11.78
C LEU A 55 -14.54 -13.26 -12.17
N LEU A 56 -15.46 -12.89 -11.27
CA LEU A 56 -16.90 -12.99 -11.53
C LEU A 56 -17.37 -12.06 -12.64
N GLU A 57 -16.83 -10.84 -12.73
CA GLU A 57 -17.10 -9.92 -13.84
C GLU A 57 -16.64 -10.48 -15.18
N SER A 58 -15.44 -11.02 -15.25
CA SER A 58 -14.91 -11.67 -16.47
C SER A 58 -15.73 -12.90 -16.87
N ALA A 59 -16.39 -13.55 -15.90
CA ALA A 59 -17.36 -14.61 -16.16
C ALA A 59 -18.79 -14.08 -16.51
N GLY A 60 -18.94 -12.78 -16.72
CA GLY A 60 -20.21 -12.15 -17.15
C GLY A 60 -21.23 -11.87 -16.04
N TRP A 61 -20.80 -11.82 -14.77
CA TRP A 61 -21.68 -11.49 -13.66
C TRP A 61 -21.63 -10.00 -13.30
N LEU A 62 -22.78 -9.41 -13.00
CA LEU A 62 -22.83 -8.09 -12.38
C LEU A 62 -22.57 -8.22 -10.89
N VAL A 63 -21.51 -7.56 -10.41
CA VAL A 63 -20.98 -7.69 -9.07
C VAL A 63 -21.03 -6.37 -8.31
N GLY A 64 -21.40 -6.43 -7.04
CA GLY A 64 -21.16 -5.36 -6.07
C GLY A 64 -20.04 -5.75 -5.11
N ALA A 65 -19.20 -4.77 -4.71
CA ALA A 65 -18.15 -5.03 -3.73
C ALA A 65 -17.92 -3.84 -2.80
N THR A 66 -17.58 -4.14 -1.53
CA THR A 66 -17.10 -3.15 -0.56
C THR A 66 -15.84 -3.64 0.12
N SER A 67 -14.76 -2.87 0.02
CA SER A 67 -13.47 -3.24 0.62
C SER A 67 -12.67 -2.02 1.07
N THR A 68 -11.52 -2.27 1.66
CA THR A 68 -10.52 -1.24 1.97
C THR A 68 -10.01 -0.56 0.70
N VAL A 69 -9.91 -1.30 -0.41
CA VAL A 69 -9.34 -0.80 -1.67
C VAL A 69 -10.36 -0.02 -2.49
N PHE A 70 -11.56 -0.55 -2.67
CA PHE A 70 -12.55 0.01 -3.61
C PHE A 70 -14.00 -0.26 -3.20
N PHE A 71 -14.90 0.49 -3.82
CA PHE A 71 -16.34 0.26 -3.84
C PHE A 71 -16.79 0.01 -5.28
N LYS A 72 -17.71 -0.95 -5.46
CA LYS A 72 -18.22 -1.33 -6.77
C LYS A 72 -19.72 -1.61 -6.74
N ILE A 73 -20.44 -1.16 -7.80
CA ILE A 73 -21.87 -1.41 -8.02
C ILE A 73 -22.08 -1.60 -9.52
N GLY A 74 -22.10 -2.85 -10.01
CA GLY A 74 -22.11 -3.12 -11.44
C GLY A 74 -20.92 -2.45 -12.13
N ASP A 75 -21.16 -1.64 -13.16
CA ASP A 75 -20.09 -0.97 -13.92
C ASP A 75 -19.45 0.21 -13.17
N TRP A 76 -20.13 0.74 -12.14
CA TRP A 76 -19.57 1.83 -11.34
C TRP A 76 -18.54 1.31 -10.35
N GLU A 77 -17.35 1.93 -10.36
CA GLU A 77 -16.27 1.62 -9.44
C GLU A 77 -15.55 2.89 -8.98
N LYS A 78 -15.09 2.88 -7.73
CA LYS A 78 -14.30 3.96 -7.14
C LYS A 78 -13.37 3.43 -6.05
N LEU A 79 -12.14 3.95 -6.00
CA LEU A 79 -11.24 3.72 -4.86
C LEU A 79 -11.88 4.20 -3.55
N ASN A 80 -11.64 3.46 -2.48
CA ASN A 80 -12.21 3.77 -1.18
C ASN A 80 -11.57 5.01 -0.55
N ASN A 81 -12.25 6.14 -0.62
CA ASN A 81 -11.84 7.41 -0.01
C ASN A 81 -12.37 7.63 1.41
N LYS A 82 -13.03 6.63 2.02
CA LYS A 82 -13.62 6.76 3.37
C LYS A 82 -12.65 6.42 4.50
N LYS A 83 -11.51 5.78 4.19
CA LYS A 83 -10.59 5.24 5.21
C LYS A 83 -11.32 4.31 6.19
N MET A 84 -12.25 3.56 5.69
CA MET A 84 -13.10 2.66 6.46
C MET A 84 -13.39 1.41 5.62
N THR A 85 -12.85 0.27 6.04
CA THR A 85 -13.03 -1.02 5.34
C THR A 85 -14.49 -1.44 5.28
N MET A 86 -15.13 -1.48 6.43
CA MET A 86 -16.56 -1.80 6.53
C MET A 86 -17.32 -0.52 6.81
N LEU A 87 -18.17 -0.11 5.89
CA LEU A 87 -18.97 1.12 5.99
C LEU A 87 -19.90 1.14 7.21
N GLY A 88 -20.37 2.30 7.59
CA GLY A 88 -21.39 2.47 8.61
C GLY A 88 -22.70 1.74 8.22
N ARG A 89 -23.51 1.34 9.20
CA ARG A 89 -24.71 0.49 9.03
C ARG A 89 -25.65 0.98 7.94
N PHE A 90 -26.03 2.25 7.96
CA PHE A 90 -26.87 2.86 6.94
C PHE A 90 -26.19 2.90 5.57
N GLN A 91 -24.90 3.20 5.52
CA GLN A 91 -24.15 3.23 4.26
C GLN A 91 -24.02 1.84 3.65
N THR A 92 -23.79 0.81 4.48
CA THR A 92 -23.74 -0.60 4.03
C THR A 92 -25.09 -1.01 3.42
N GLN A 93 -26.19 -0.80 4.12
CA GLN A 93 -27.53 -1.16 3.62
C GLN A 93 -27.92 -0.33 2.37
N LYS A 94 -27.53 0.96 2.34
CA LYS A 94 -27.72 1.81 1.14
C LYS A 94 -26.97 1.25 -0.06
N MET A 95 -25.71 0.85 0.12
CA MET A 95 -24.93 0.27 -0.99
C MET A 95 -25.50 -1.06 -1.46
N LEU A 96 -25.93 -1.94 -0.56
CA LEU A 96 -26.58 -3.18 -0.93
C LEU A 96 -27.86 -2.92 -1.72
N ARG A 97 -28.68 -1.93 -1.33
CA ARG A 97 -29.88 -1.53 -2.10
C ARG A 97 -29.54 -0.97 -3.47
N GLN A 98 -28.43 -0.23 -3.58
CA GLN A 98 -27.93 0.24 -4.88
C GLN A 98 -27.44 -0.91 -5.77
N MET A 99 -26.76 -1.93 -5.19
CA MET A 99 -26.36 -3.14 -5.92
C MET A 99 -27.59 -3.90 -6.47
N VAL A 100 -28.64 -4.06 -5.65
CA VAL A 100 -29.93 -4.66 -6.11
C VAL A 100 -30.50 -3.89 -7.28
N ARG A 101 -30.62 -2.55 -7.15
CA ARG A 101 -31.14 -1.69 -8.22
C ARG A 101 -30.31 -1.72 -9.52
N ALA A 102 -29.01 -1.94 -9.40
CA ALA A 102 -28.12 -2.10 -10.54
C ALA A 102 -28.15 -3.52 -11.16
N GLY A 103 -28.95 -4.45 -10.61
CA GLY A 103 -29.05 -5.82 -11.09
C GLY A 103 -27.86 -6.72 -10.73
N CYS A 104 -27.07 -6.34 -9.71
CA CYS A 104 -25.98 -7.20 -9.25
C CYS A 104 -26.52 -8.55 -8.75
N LYS A 105 -25.88 -9.65 -9.13
CA LYS A 105 -26.17 -11.00 -8.63
C LYS A 105 -25.49 -11.26 -7.29
N VAL A 106 -24.27 -10.75 -7.13
CA VAL A 106 -23.38 -11.02 -5.99
C VAL A 106 -22.95 -9.72 -5.35
N ALA A 107 -22.98 -9.68 -4.01
CA ALA A 107 -22.37 -8.64 -3.19
C ALA A 107 -21.21 -9.22 -2.38
N ILE A 108 -20.01 -8.72 -2.57
CA ILE A 108 -18.80 -9.16 -1.87
C ILE A 108 -18.45 -8.12 -0.81
N ILE A 109 -18.47 -8.51 0.46
CA ILE A 109 -18.29 -7.59 1.60
C ILE A 109 -17.04 -7.95 2.37
N GLU A 110 -16.04 -7.06 2.37
CA GLU A 110 -14.92 -7.16 3.29
C GLU A 110 -15.39 -6.87 4.72
N THR A 111 -15.28 -7.86 5.61
CA THR A 111 -15.85 -7.82 6.96
C THR A 111 -14.76 -7.83 8.02
N THR A 112 -14.62 -6.73 8.77
CA THR A 112 -13.60 -6.56 9.81
C THR A 112 -14.11 -6.94 11.19
N SER A 113 -13.23 -7.37 12.09
CA SER A 113 -13.58 -7.70 13.48
C SER A 113 -14.19 -6.52 14.24
N GLN A 114 -13.64 -5.31 14.04
CA GLN A 114 -14.21 -4.08 14.63
C GLN A 114 -15.60 -3.75 14.05
N GLY A 115 -15.81 -3.97 12.74
CA GLY A 115 -17.10 -3.80 12.10
C GLY A 115 -18.15 -4.78 12.66
N ILE A 116 -17.73 -6.04 12.90
CA ILE A 116 -18.56 -7.07 13.51
C ILE A 116 -18.94 -6.67 14.94
N GLU A 117 -17.99 -6.20 15.76
CA GLU A 117 -18.29 -5.77 17.13
C GLU A 117 -19.22 -4.55 17.20
N GLN A 118 -19.21 -3.72 16.16
CA GLN A 118 -20.11 -2.59 16.00
C GLN A 118 -21.43 -2.98 15.33
N TYR A 119 -21.76 -4.25 15.21
CA TYR A 119 -22.99 -4.76 14.58
C TYR A 119 -23.21 -4.30 13.12
N ARG A 120 -22.14 -4.00 12.37
CA ARG A 120 -22.26 -3.58 10.97
C ARG A 120 -22.61 -4.73 10.02
N HIS A 121 -22.41 -5.97 10.46
CA HIS A 121 -22.75 -7.22 9.78
C HIS A 121 -24.19 -7.69 10.05
N LEU A 122 -24.85 -7.07 11.04
CA LEU A 122 -26.19 -7.50 11.45
C LEU A 122 -27.22 -7.20 10.36
N ASP A 123 -28.22 -8.09 10.22
CA ASP A 123 -29.26 -8.05 9.20
C ASP A 123 -28.73 -7.99 7.74
N ILE A 124 -27.58 -8.62 7.54
CA ILE A 124 -27.09 -9.00 6.23
C ILE A 124 -27.18 -10.52 6.14
N ASP A 125 -27.93 -11.02 5.16
CA ASP A 125 -28.10 -12.45 4.91
C ASP A 125 -26.90 -12.96 4.10
N TYR A 126 -25.86 -13.41 4.81
CA TYR A 126 -24.65 -13.97 4.18
C TYR A 126 -24.93 -15.37 3.65
N ASN A 127 -24.82 -15.57 2.33
CA ASN A 127 -24.88 -16.89 1.71
C ASN A 127 -23.58 -17.67 1.93
N THR A 128 -22.44 -16.96 1.84
CA THR A 128 -21.11 -17.54 2.03
C THR A 128 -20.31 -16.68 2.97
N VAL A 129 -19.65 -17.30 3.94
CA VAL A 129 -18.70 -16.64 4.85
C VAL A 129 -17.33 -17.29 4.70
N VAL A 130 -16.29 -16.46 4.59
CA VAL A 130 -14.95 -16.89 4.25
C VAL A 130 -13.93 -16.43 5.30
N LEU A 131 -13.04 -17.34 5.73
CA LEU A 131 -11.84 -17.03 6.50
C LEU A 131 -10.61 -17.15 5.62
N THR A 132 -9.89 -16.04 5.41
CA THR A 132 -8.61 -16.06 4.69
C THR A 132 -7.47 -16.59 5.57
N ASN A 133 -7.35 -16.08 6.79
CA ASN A 133 -6.39 -16.52 7.82
C ASN A 133 -6.69 -15.84 9.16
N LEU A 134 -6.06 -16.33 10.24
CA LEU A 134 -6.12 -15.71 11.56
C LEU A 134 -4.80 -15.84 12.30
N TYR A 135 -4.16 -14.72 12.59
CA TYR A 135 -2.95 -14.64 13.42
C TYR A 135 -3.04 -13.46 14.38
N PRO A 136 -2.20 -13.40 15.43
CA PRO A 136 -2.21 -12.33 16.41
C PRO A 136 -2.03 -10.96 15.77
N GLU A 137 -3.08 -10.15 15.81
CA GLU A 137 -3.13 -8.76 15.35
C GLU A 137 -4.24 -8.02 16.09
N HIS A 138 -4.16 -6.70 16.22
CA HIS A 138 -5.16 -5.88 16.91
C HIS A 138 -5.46 -6.34 18.34
N ILE A 139 -4.49 -6.96 19.01
CA ILE A 139 -4.67 -7.60 20.31
C ILE A 139 -5.12 -6.59 21.36
N GLU A 140 -4.50 -5.40 21.38
CA GLU A 140 -4.88 -4.33 22.31
C GLU A 140 -6.33 -3.86 22.13
N ALA A 141 -6.76 -3.69 20.88
CA ALA A 141 -8.12 -3.23 20.56
C ALA A 141 -9.20 -4.21 21.00
N HIS A 142 -8.91 -5.52 21.03
CA HIS A 142 -9.83 -6.59 21.40
C HIS A 142 -9.60 -7.11 22.84
N GLY A 143 -8.55 -6.67 23.53
CA GLY A 143 -8.17 -7.20 24.84
C GLY A 143 -7.74 -8.68 24.78
N GLY A 144 -7.05 -9.09 23.74
CA GLY A 144 -6.45 -10.42 23.57
C GLY A 144 -6.89 -11.17 22.31
N PHE A 145 -6.07 -12.14 21.90
CA PHE A 145 -6.28 -12.94 20.69
C PHE A 145 -7.57 -13.78 20.71
N ALA A 146 -7.91 -14.33 21.89
CA ALA A 146 -9.14 -15.10 22.04
C ALA A 146 -10.40 -14.27 21.74
N ASN A 147 -10.43 -13.02 22.21
CA ASN A 147 -11.53 -12.09 21.93
C ASN A 147 -11.57 -11.70 20.44
N TYR A 148 -10.42 -11.48 19.82
CA TYR A 148 -10.29 -11.21 18.38
C TYR A 148 -10.85 -12.38 17.55
N LYS A 149 -10.48 -13.63 17.86
CA LYS A 149 -11.04 -14.83 17.26
C LYS A 149 -12.55 -14.91 17.45
N LYS A 150 -13.03 -14.71 18.70
CA LYS A 150 -14.47 -14.71 19.02
C LYS A 150 -15.24 -13.61 18.27
N ALA A 151 -14.64 -12.43 18.10
CA ALA A 151 -15.27 -11.34 17.33
C ALA A 151 -15.52 -11.76 15.88
N LYS A 152 -14.54 -12.38 15.20
CA LYS A 152 -14.73 -12.92 13.85
C LYS A 152 -15.73 -14.08 13.82
N GLY A 153 -15.75 -14.94 14.83
CA GLY A 153 -16.71 -16.04 14.97
C GLY A 153 -18.18 -15.60 14.89
N LYS A 154 -18.50 -14.36 15.31
CA LYS A 154 -19.88 -13.83 15.21
C LYS A 154 -20.37 -13.73 13.76
N LEU A 155 -19.49 -13.53 12.79
CA LEU A 155 -19.85 -13.57 11.37
C LEU A 155 -20.25 -15.00 10.93
N PHE A 156 -19.55 -16.02 11.42
CA PHE A 156 -19.88 -17.42 11.14
C PHE A 156 -21.15 -17.88 11.86
N ALA A 157 -21.46 -17.25 13.00
CA ALA A 157 -22.68 -17.49 13.74
C ALA A 157 -23.97 -16.96 13.05
N THR A 158 -23.84 -16.20 11.93
CA THR A 158 -25.01 -15.78 11.11
C THR A 158 -25.68 -16.93 10.37
N ARG A 159 -25.17 -18.16 10.49
CA ARG A 159 -25.66 -19.37 9.84
C ARG A 159 -25.70 -19.27 8.31
N PRO A 160 -24.57 -18.98 7.67
CA PRO A 160 -24.50 -18.92 6.22
C PRO A 160 -24.82 -20.30 5.60
N LYS A 161 -25.20 -20.32 4.32
CA LYS A 161 -25.36 -21.57 3.57
C LYS A 161 -24.00 -22.29 3.40
N THR A 162 -22.93 -21.53 3.18
CA THR A 162 -21.58 -22.05 2.93
C THR A 162 -20.55 -21.35 3.83
N ILE A 163 -19.70 -22.16 4.45
CA ILE A 163 -18.48 -21.70 5.15
C ILE A 163 -17.26 -22.15 4.35
N ILE A 164 -16.36 -21.22 4.04
CA ILE A 164 -15.09 -21.51 3.36
C ILE A 164 -13.94 -21.06 4.26
N VAL A 165 -12.97 -21.92 4.53
CA VAL A 165 -11.89 -21.67 5.48
C VAL A 165 -10.56 -22.08 4.90
N ASN A 166 -9.54 -21.26 5.11
CA ASN A 166 -8.16 -21.67 4.86
C ASN A 166 -7.80 -22.83 5.82
N GLY A 167 -7.64 -24.02 5.28
CA GLY A 167 -7.36 -25.23 6.06
C GLY A 167 -5.95 -25.28 6.65
N ASP A 168 -5.03 -24.46 6.12
CA ASP A 168 -3.66 -24.33 6.65
C ASP A 168 -3.58 -23.38 7.86
N ASP A 169 -4.69 -22.72 8.21
CA ASP A 169 -4.74 -21.87 9.40
C ASP A 169 -4.99 -22.71 10.65
N ALA A 170 -4.17 -22.53 11.67
CA ALA A 170 -4.28 -23.26 12.95
C ALA A 170 -5.65 -23.10 13.65
N ASN A 171 -6.44 -22.10 13.27
CA ASN A 171 -7.77 -21.84 13.82
C ASN A 171 -8.91 -22.34 12.90
N ALA A 172 -8.62 -23.03 11.81
CA ALA A 172 -9.61 -23.48 10.81
C ALA A 172 -10.77 -24.24 11.45
N GLU A 173 -10.48 -25.21 12.32
CA GLU A 173 -11.48 -26.05 12.98
C GLU A 173 -12.47 -25.24 13.83
N TYR A 174 -12.00 -24.19 14.52
CA TYR A 174 -12.90 -23.32 15.29
C TYR A 174 -13.99 -22.71 14.41
N PHE A 175 -13.65 -22.28 13.20
CA PHE A 175 -14.61 -21.68 12.27
C PHE A 175 -15.48 -22.71 11.54
N LEU A 176 -14.97 -23.91 11.33
CA LEU A 176 -15.72 -25.02 10.75
C LEU A 176 -16.73 -25.62 11.72
N ASN A 177 -16.60 -25.39 13.04
CA ASN A 177 -17.58 -25.84 14.02
C ASN A 177 -18.89 -25.03 14.01
N PHE A 178 -18.94 -23.87 13.32
CA PHE A 178 -20.20 -23.15 13.15
C PHE A 178 -21.13 -23.87 12.16
N SER A 179 -22.47 -23.66 12.34
CA SER A 179 -23.47 -24.31 11.52
C SER A 179 -23.55 -23.75 10.12
N ALA A 180 -23.40 -24.60 9.10
CA ALA A 180 -23.64 -24.33 7.70
C ALA A 180 -24.01 -25.59 6.94
N LYS A 181 -24.74 -25.47 5.81
CA LYS A 181 -25.06 -26.60 4.95
C LYS A 181 -23.79 -27.17 4.29
N ASN A 182 -22.92 -26.30 3.79
CA ASN A 182 -21.69 -26.66 3.13
C ASN A 182 -20.50 -26.09 3.90
N LYS A 183 -19.45 -26.91 4.06
CA LYS A 183 -18.19 -26.52 4.69
C LYS A 183 -17.04 -26.91 3.78
N ILE A 184 -16.25 -25.95 3.33
CA ILE A 184 -15.18 -26.13 2.36
C ILE A 184 -13.88 -25.67 3.00
N LYS A 185 -12.86 -26.52 2.94
CA LYS A 185 -11.47 -26.16 3.22
C LYS A 185 -10.75 -25.89 1.90
N PHE A 186 -9.86 -24.93 1.88
CA PHE A 186 -8.85 -24.78 0.84
C PHE A 186 -7.48 -24.77 1.48
N CYS A 187 -6.53 -25.47 0.92
CA CYS A 187 -5.16 -25.61 1.39
C CYS A 187 -4.19 -25.30 0.26
N ILE A 188 -2.98 -24.83 0.58
CA ILE A 188 -1.99 -24.55 -0.48
C ILE A 188 -1.65 -25.83 -1.29
N THR A 189 -1.79 -26.99 -0.69
CA THR A 189 -1.62 -28.31 -1.32
C THR A 189 -2.66 -28.63 -2.39
N ASP A 190 -3.78 -27.89 -2.45
CA ASP A 190 -4.75 -27.99 -3.55
C ASP A 190 -4.18 -27.44 -4.87
N LEU A 191 -3.12 -26.63 -4.79
CA LEU A 191 -2.35 -26.13 -5.93
C LEU A 191 -1.22 -27.13 -6.24
N GLN A 192 -1.47 -28.05 -7.17
CA GLN A 192 -0.47 -29.02 -7.59
C GLN A 192 0.59 -28.34 -8.46
N ASP A 193 1.84 -28.79 -8.39
CA ASP A 193 2.99 -28.26 -9.13
C ASP A 193 3.16 -26.73 -8.98
N LEU A 194 2.88 -26.20 -7.78
CA LEU A 194 2.98 -24.78 -7.49
C LEU A 194 4.40 -24.25 -7.70
N LYS A 195 4.55 -23.35 -8.65
CA LYS A 195 5.78 -22.59 -8.91
C LYS A 195 5.51 -21.10 -8.70
N LEU A 196 6.43 -20.45 -8.00
CA LEU A 196 6.40 -19.02 -7.73
C LEU A 196 7.69 -18.41 -8.29
N ASP A 197 7.57 -17.47 -9.20
CA ASP A 197 8.69 -16.71 -9.74
C ASP A 197 8.30 -15.24 -10.00
N TRP A 198 9.19 -14.47 -10.59
CA TRP A 198 8.95 -13.06 -10.88
C TRP A 198 7.95 -12.81 -12.01
N GLN A 199 7.59 -13.84 -12.79
CA GLN A 199 6.57 -13.77 -13.85
C GLN A 199 5.19 -14.05 -13.31
N GLY A 200 5.08 -14.78 -12.17
CA GLY A 200 3.79 -15.05 -11.57
C GLY A 200 3.69 -16.29 -10.69
N ILE A 201 2.47 -16.79 -10.60
CA ILE A 201 2.08 -17.99 -9.88
C ILE A 201 1.56 -19.01 -10.89
N HIS A 202 2.21 -20.17 -10.97
CA HIS A 202 1.91 -21.25 -11.91
C HIS A 202 1.53 -22.49 -11.12
N PHE A 203 0.39 -23.12 -11.45
CA PHE A 203 -0.10 -24.30 -10.74
C PHE A 203 -1.17 -25.06 -11.53
N PHE A 204 -1.44 -26.30 -11.10
CA PHE A 204 -2.66 -27.01 -11.46
C PHE A 204 -3.67 -26.98 -10.31
N TRP A 205 -4.93 -26.73 -10.63
CA TRP A 205 -6.05 -26.80 -9.71
C TRP A 205 -7.23 -27.49 -10.37
N ASN A 206 -7.78 -28.53 -9.72
CA ASN A 206 -8.78 -29.41 -10.31
C ASN A 206 -8.38 -29.90 -11.73
N ASN A 207 -7.17 -30.39 -11.88
CA ASN A 207 -6.56 -30.87 -13.15
C ASN A 207 -6.46 -29.83 -14.28
N THR A 208 -6.63 -28.55 -13.97
CA THR A 208 -6.55 -27.45 -14.92
C THR A 208 -5.37 -26.54 -14.58
N ARG A 209 -4.53 -26.22 -15.59
CA ARG A 209 -3.39 -25.34 -15.42
C ARG A 209 -3.83 -23.87 -15.33
N PHE A 210 -3.26 -23.15 -14.38
CA PHE A 210 -3.39 -21.71 -14.19
C PHE A 210 -2.02 -21.05 -14.19
N ASP A 211 -1.93 -19.89 -14.86
CA ASP A 211 -0.78 -19.01 -14.89
C ASP A 211 -1.31 -17.62 -14.55
N LEU A 212 -1.01 -17.12 -13.35
CA LEU A 212 -1.55 -15.85 -12.85
C LEU A 212 -0.41 -14.83 -12.67
N PRO A 213 -0.52 -13.62 -13.20
CA PRO A 213 0.49 -12.57 -13.05
C PRO A 213 0.41 -11.92 -11.65
N LEU A 214 0.45 -12.75 -10.62
CA LEU A 214 0.45 -12.36 -9.22
C LEU A 214 1.75 -12.86 -8.59
N LEU A 215 2.30 -12.12 -7.63
CA LEU A 215 3.55 -12.48 -6.98
C LEU A 215 3.35 -12.88 -5.53
N GLY A 216 4.17 -13.85 -5.10
CA GLY A 216 4.30 -14.26 -3.70
C GLY A 216 3.28 -15.30 -3.23
N LYS A 217 3.72 -16.10 -2.27
CA LYS A 217 2.94 -17.19 -1.70
C LYS A 217 1.61 -16.74 -1.11
N PHE A 218 1.55 -15.55 -0.50
CA PHE A 218 0.30 -15.03 0.06
C PHE A 218 -0.74 -14.74 -1.03
N ASN A 219 -0.32 -14.34 -2.24
CA ASN A 219 -1.24 -14.18 -3.38
C ASN A 219 -1.66 -15.53 -3.99
N ALA A 220 -0.86 -16.59 -3.86
CA ALA A 220 -1.32 -17.95 -4.19
C ALA A 220 -2.52 -18.35 -3.30
N TYR A 221 -2.44 -18.08 -1.99
CA TYR A 221 -3.59 -18.27 -1.08
C TYR A 221 -4.78 -17.38 -1.42
N ASN A 222 -4.55 -16.10 -1.75
CA ASN A 222 -5.63 -15.18 -2.11
C ASN A 222 -6.34 -15.62 -3.40
N ALA A 223 -5.56 -16.03 -4.40
CA ALA A 223 -6.08 -16.57 -5.67
C ALA A 223 -6.87 -17.86 -5.44
N LEU A 224 -6.29 -18.84 -4.74
CA LEU A 224 -6.98 -20.09 -4.42
C LEU A 224 -8.29 -19.86 -3.67
N CYS A 225 -8.30 -18.93 -2.70
CA CYS A 225 -9.50 -18.54 -1.99
C CYS A 225 -10.56 -17.99 -2.95
N ALA A 226 -10.19 -17.07 -3.86
CA ALA A 226 -11.12 -16.51 -4.85
C ALA A 226 -11.66 -17.57 -5.82
N LEU A 227 -10.79 -18.49 -6.32
CA LEU A 227 -11.18 -19.62 -7.18
C LEU A 227 -12.16 -20.55 -6.46
N THR A 228 -11.88 -20.87 -5.19
CA THR A 228 -12.74 -21.74 -4.36
C THR A 228 -14.11 -21.09 -4.13
N ILE A 229 -14.16 -19.79 -3.86
CA ILE A 229 -15.43 -19.07 -3.72
C ILE A 229 -16.20 -19.10 -5.04
N ALA A 230 -15.57 -18.76 -6.16
CA ALA A 230 -16.21 -18.75 -7.48
C ALA A 230 -16.80 -20.12 -7.83
N LYS A 231 -16.07 -21.22 -7.59
CA LYS A 231 -16.57 -22.61 -7.76
C LYS A 231 -17.76 -22.87 -6.83
N SER A 232 -17.72 -22.43 -5.59
CA SER A 232 -18.82 -22.61 -4.62
C SER A 232 -20.08 -21.84 -5.00
N LEU A 233 -19.95 -20.76 -5.77
CA LEU A 233 -21.05 -19.97 -6.33
C LEU A 233 -21.65 -20.59 -7.60
N GLY A 234 -21.02 -21.65 -8.15
CA GLY A 234 -21.55 -22.42 -9.27
C GLY A 234 -20.82 -22.26 -10.60
N LEU A 235 -19.70 -21.52 -10.65
CA LEU A 235 -18.88 -21.50 -11.86
C LEU A 235 -18.15 -22.85 -12.04
N SER A 236 -18.11 -23.35 -13.25
CA SER A 236 -17.27 -24.50 -13.64
C SER A 236 -15.79 -24.12 -13.63
N VAL A 237 -14.91 -25.11 -13.56
CA VAL A 237 -13.46 -24.87 -13.60
C VAL A 237 -13.03 -24.25 -14.92
N GLU A 238 -13.69 -24.61 -16.02
CA GLU A 238 -13.46 -24.07 -17.36
C GLU A 238 -13.83 -22.58 -17.44
N GLU A 239 -14.98 -22.18 -16.90
CA GLU A 239 -15.38 -20.76 -16.83
C GLU A 239 -14.39 -19.97 -15.98
N ILE A 240 -13.99 -20.52 -14.83
CA ILE A 240 -12.98 -19.93 -13.95
C ILE A 240 -11.65 -19.77 -14.67
N LYS A 241 -11.18 -20.81 -15.39
CA LYS A 241 -9.93 -20.76 -16.18
C LYS A 241 -9.97 -19.66 -17.23
N LYS A 242 -11.08 -19.56 -17.97
CA LYS A 242 -11.28 -18.54 -19.00
C LYS A 242 -11.28 -17.13 -18.40
N ALA A 243 -11.86 -16.96 -17.21
CA ALA A 243 -11.97 -15.68 -16.53
C ALA A 243 -10.69 -15.27 -15.75
N ALA A 244 -9.85 -16.24 -15.33
CA ALA A 244 -8.71 -16.02 -14.44
C ALA A 244 -7.63 -15.02 -14.92
N PRO A 245 -7.36 -14.80 -16.22
CA PRO A 245 -6.33 -13.83 -16.67
C PRO A 245 -6.51 -12.40 -16.15
N VAL A 246 -7.71 -12.01 -15.74
CA VAL A 246 -7.97 -10.68 -15.15
C VAL A 246 -7.56 -10.56 -13.68
N MET A 247 -7.13 -11.66 -13.06
CA MET A 247 -6.68 -11.69 -11.66
C MET A 247 -5.28 -11.10 -11.52
N GLN A 248 -5.16 -9.78 -11.60
CA GLN A 248 -3.89 -9.05 -11.58
C GLN A 248 -4.07 -7.63 -11.05
N ASN A 249 -2.97 -6.92 -10.85
CA ASN A 249 -2.94 -5.46 -10.59
C ASN A 249 -3.86 -5.00 -9.45
N ILE A 250 -3.76 -5.63 -8.29
CA ILE A 250 -4.53 -5.22 -7.11
C ILE A 250 -4.03 -3.86 -6.65
N PRO A 251 -4.85 -2.79 -6.66
CA PRO A 251 -4.40 -1.45 -6.30
C PRO A 251 -3.75 -1.40 -4.91
N GLY A 252 -2.51 -0.92 -4.85
CA GLY A 252 -1.71 -0.81 -3.63
C GLY A 252 -1.39 -2.13 -2.93
N ARG A 253 -1.31 -3.23 -3.68
CA ARG A 253 -0.88 -4.55 -3.22
C ARG A 253 0.11 -5.14 -4.21
N LEU A 254 1.41 -5.04 -3.91
CA LEU A 254 2.48 -5.33 -4.86
C LEU A 254 2.23 -4.64 -6.22
N GLU A 255 1.73 -3.42 -6.19
CA GLU A 255 1.45 -2.67 -7.43
C GLU A 255 2.76 -2.08 -7.97
N PHE A 256 3.14 -2.55 -9.16
CA PHE A 256 4.25 -1.95 -9.90
C PHE A 256 3.85 -0.60 -10.48
N ILE A 257 4.70 0.39 -10.29
CA ILE A 257 4.56 1.71 -10.93
C ILE A 257 5.64 1.83 -11.99
N ASP A 258 5.22 1.88 -13.24
CA ASP A 258 6.11 2.06 -14.39
C ASP A 258 5.73 3.35 -15.14
N ASN A 259 6.74 4.20 -15.34
CA ASN A 259 6.66 5.45 -16.10
C ASN A 259 7.89 5.58 -17.02
N GLY A 260 8.53 4.46 -17.38
CA GLY A 260 9.73 4.42 -18.22
C GLY A 260 11.05 4.64 -17.49
N GLN A 261 11.06 4.61 -16.15
CA GLN A 261 12.29 4.68 -15.35
C GLN A 261 13.10 3.36 -15.44
N GLN A 262 14.42 3.45 -15.19
CA GLN A 262 15.32 2.29 -15.28
C GLN A 262 15.39 1.41 -14.01
N PHE A 263 14.59 1.70 -13.01
CA PHE A 263 14.48 0.97 -11.74
C PHE A 263 13.02 0.60 -11.48
N LYS A 264 12.80 -0.36 -10.60
CA LYS A 264 11.46 -0.84 -10.28
C LYS A 264 10.89 -0.08 -9.08
N ILE A 265 9.59 0.22 -9.09
CA ILE A 265 8.89 0.79 -7.94
C ILE A 265 7.69 -0.09 -7.63
N ILE A 266 7.56 -0.50 -6.37
CA ILE A 266 6.43 -1.26 -5.85
C ILE A 266 5.77 -0.49 -4.73
N VAL A 267 4.45 -0.31 -4.83
CA VAL A 267 3.61 0.23 -3.76
C VAL A 267 2.80 -0.90 -3.14
N ASP A 268 2.91 -1.04 -1.82
CA ASP A 268 2.22 -2.08 -1.05
C ASP A 268 1.60 -1.56 0.25
N TYR A 269 0.63 -2.29 0.77
CA TYR A 269 -0.06 -1.95 2.03
C TYR A 269 0.57 -2.61 3.26
N ALA A 270 1.62 -3.38 3.13
CA ALA A 270 2.27 -4.04 4.27
C ALA A 270 2.66 -3.00 5.33
N TYR A 271 2.09 -3.16 6.51
CA TYR A 271 2.30 -2.29 7.68
C TYR A 271 2.48 -3.10 8.97
N GLU A 272 2.56 -4.43 8.84
CA GLU A 272 2.69 -5.36 9.95
C GLU A 272 3.90 -6.27 9.78
N PRO A 273 4.55 -6.68 10.88
CA PRO A 273 5.77 -7.49 10.81
C PRO A 273 5.62 -8.74 9.93
N LYS A 274 4.53 -9.51 10.11
CA LYS A 274 4.31 -10.74 9.32
C LYS A 274 4.08 -10.44 7.83
N ALA A 275 3.32 -9.38 7.52
CA ALA A 275 3.11 -8.95 6.15
C ALA A 275 4.41 -8.45 5.51
N MET A 276 5.23 -7.72 6.27
CA MET A 276 6.52 -7.21 5.84
C MET A 276 7.49 -8.35 5.50
N VAL A 277 7.58 -9.38 6.34
CA VAL A 277 8.41 -10.57 6.06
C VAL A 277 7.95 -11.24 4.76
N GLY A 278 6.65 -11.50 4.59
CA GLY A 278 6.12 -12.12 3.37
C GLY A 278 6.34 -11.26 2.11
N LEU A 279 6.34 -9.94 2.26
CA LEU A 279 6.66 -9.00 1.18
C LEU A 279 8.13 -9.13 0.78
N TYR A 280 9.07 -9.15 1.74
CA TYR A 280 10.48 -9.35 1.45
C TYR A 280 10.80 -10.73 0.85
N GLU A 281 10.14 -11.79 1.30
CA GLU A 281 10.23 -13.10 0.65
C GLU A 281 9.82 -13.03 -0.82
N THR A 282 8.80 -12.22 -1.13
CA THR A 282 8.30 -12.07 -2.48
C THR A 282 9.24 -11.24 -3.35
N ILE A 283 9.73 -10.10 -2.85
CA ILE A 283 10.62 -9.25 -3.67
C ILE A 283 11.98 -9.88 -3.95
N LYS A 284 12.45 -10.84 -3.13
CA LYS A 284 13.66 -11.63 -3.40
C LYS A 284 13.56 -12.44 -4.71
N MET A 285 12.35 -12.74 -5.17
CA MET A 285 12.15 -13.43 -6.47
C MET A 285 12.21 -12.47 -7.66
N ILE A 286 12.11 -11.16 -7.43
CA ILE A 286 12.14 -10.13 -8.47
C ILE A 286 13.60 -9.76 -8.74
N PRO A 287 14.11 -9.83 -9.99
CA PRO A 287 15.46 -9.39 -10.29
C PRO A 287 15.66 -7.91 -9.93
N HIS A 288 16.60 -7.62 -9.04
CA HIS A 288 16.98 -6.26 -8.63
C HIS A 288 18.39 -6.24 -8.04
N GLN A 289 19.01 -5.05 -7.98
CA GLN A 289 20.31 -4.86 -7.33
C GLN A 289 20.15 -4.47 -5.87
N LYS A 290 19.69 -3.27 -5.58
CA LYS A 290 19.49 -2.75 -4.22
C LYS A 290 18.01 -2.57 -3.93
N VAL A 291 17.66 -2.67 -2.65
CA VAL A 291 16.32 -2.33 -2.14
C VAL A 291 16.40 -1.00 -1.39
N ILE A 292 15.58 -0.05 -1.81
CA ILE A 292 15.36 1.24 -1.15
C ILE A 292 13.93 1.21 -0.59
N HIS A 293 13.77 1.25 0.73
CA HIS A 293 12.47 1.08 1.35
C HIS A 293 11.99 2.35 2.05
N VAL A 294 10.85 2.88 1.61
CA VAL A 294 10.12 3.98 2.27
C VAL A 294 8.99 3.38 3.10
N LEU A 295 9.04 3.57 4.41
CA LEU A 295 8.03 3.06 5.33
C LEU A 295 7.64 4.09 6.37
N GLY A 296 6.43 3.95 6.88
CA GLY A 296 5.93 4.66 8.06
C GLY A 296 5.34 3.69 9.08
N ALA A 297 4.74 4.25 10.12
CA ALA A 297 3.91 3.48 11.04
C ALA A 297 2.71 4.31 11.51
N THR A 298 1.62 3.61 11.79
CA THR A 298 0.35 4.24 12.19
C THR A 298 0.34 4.57 13.69
N GLY A 299 -0.16 5.74 14.04
CA GLY A 299 -0.51 6.16 15.40
C GLY A 299 -1.94 5.75 15.81
N GLY A 300 -2.59 6.62 16.62
CA GLY A 300 -4.01 6.49 16.95
C GLY A 300 -4.37 5.29 17.82
N GLY A 301 -3.50 4.89 18.73
CA GLY A 301 -3.71 3.75 19.64
C GLY A 301 -3.55 2.39 18.95
N ARG A 302 -2.81 2.33 17.85
CA ARG A 302 -2.36 1.08 17.25
C ARG A 302 -1.21 0.49 18.08
N ASP A 303 -0.96 -0.81 17.90
CA ASP A 303 0.09 -1.54 18.62
C ASP A 303 1.46 -0.88 18.39
N ARG A 304 1.97 -0.20 19.45
CA ARG A 304 3.27 0.52 19.43
C ARG A 304 4.45 -0.44 19.39
N ALA A 305 4.30 -1.63 19.96
CA ALA A 305 5.37 -2.62 20.03
C ALA A 305 5.86 -3.09 18.66
N ARG A 306 5.03 -2.98 17.63
CA ARG A 306 5.41 -3.33 16.26
C ARG A 306 6.35 -2.34 15.59
N ARG A 307 6.40 -1.05 16.05
CA ARG A 307 7.18 0.02 15.41
C ARG A 307 8.67 -0.31 15.32
N PRO A 308 9.37 -0.63 16.43
CA PRO A 308 10.78 -1.02 16.36
C PRO A 308 10.99 -2.35 15.59
N ILE A 309 10.01 -3.27 15.63
CA ILE A 309 10.10 -4.53 14.87
C ILE A 309 10.09 -4.27 13.37
N LEU A 310 9.23 -3.36 12.89
CA LEU A 310 9.21 -2.95 11.48
C LEU A 310 10.53 -2.30 11.07
N GLY A 311 11.06 -1.39 11.90
CA GLY A 311 12.36 -0.76 11.67
C GLY A 311 13.49 -1.77 11.59
N GLN A 312 13.50 -2.77 12.48
CA GLN A 312 14.48 -3.85 12.47
C GLN A 312 14.39 -4.66 11.17
N ILE A 313 13.21 -5.16 10.80
CA ILE A 313 13.02 -5.94 9.57
C ILE A 313 13.51 -5.17 8.34
N VAL A 314 13.16 -3.89 8.22
CA VAL A 314 13.58 -3.06 7.09
C VAL A 314 15.09 -2.79 7.15
N GLY A 315 15.64 -2.54 8.33
CA GLY A 315 17.07 -2.35 8.52
C GLY A 315 17.90 -3.58 8.10
N GLU A 316 17.41 -4.79 8.38
CA GLU A 316 18.07 -6.04 8.00
C GLU A 316 17.96 -6.36 6.51
N GLN A 317 16.83 -6.02 5.87
CA GLN A 317 16.49 -6.48 4.53
C GLN A 317 16.73 -5.45 3.42
N ALA A 318 16.65 -4.15 3.70
CA ALA A 318 16.86 -3.10 2.70
C ALA A 318 18.29 -2.56 2.72
N ASN A 319 18.81 -2.18 1.56
CA ASN A 319 20.10 -1.47 1.45
C ASN A 319 19.96 -0.05 2.02
N TYR A 320 18.90 0.65 1.64
CA TYR A 320 18.55 1.99 2.12
C TYR A 320 17.17 2.00 2.76
N ALA A 321 17.05 2.60 3.93
CA ALA A 321 15.79 2.74 4.66
C ALA A 321 15.44 4.22 4.85
N ILE A 322 14.20 4.60 4.50
CA ILE A 322 13.68 5.95 4.69
C ILE A 322 12.42 5.85 5.52
N ILE A 323 12.46 6.35 6.74
CA ILE A 323 11.34 6.32 7.67
C ILE A 323 10.62 7.66 7.64
N THR A 324 9.30 7.62 7.46
CA THR A 324 8.47 8.79 7.21
C THR A 324 7.12 8.69 7.93
N ASP A 325 6.31 9.75 7.79
CA ASP A 325 4.93 9.75 8.28
C ASP A 325 4.02 8.79 7.49
N GLU A 326 2.96 8.31 8.16
CA GLU A 326 1.93 7.45 7.56
C GLU A 326 0.52 7.94 7.96
N ASP A 327 0.05 7.57 9.15
CA ASP A 327 -1.21 8.01 9.75
C ASP A 327 -0.97 8.30 11.24
N PRO A 328 -0.46 9.48 11.62
CA PRO A 328 -0.12 9.78 13.01
C PRO A 328 -1.35 9.91 13.90
N TYR A 329 -2.51 10.28 13.36
CA TYR A 329 -3.69 10.66 14.14
C TYR A 329 -3.36 11.78 15.15
N ASP A 330 -3.65 11.57 16.45
CA ASP A 330 -3.38 12.54 17.51
C ASP A 330 -2.00 12.31 18.19
N GLU A 331 -1.15 11.40 17.66
CA GLU A 331 0.23 11.20 18.15
C GLU A 331 1.20 12.11 17.38
N ASP A 332 2.34 12.46 18.01
CA ASP A 332 3.41 13.18 17.33
C ASP A 332 4.06 12.27 16.27
N PRO A 333 4.04 12.66 14.99
CA PRO A 333 4.62 11.84 13.93
C PRO A 333 6.14 11.67 14.06
N ARG A 334 6.85 12.63 14.68
CA ARG A 334 8.30 12.53 14.92
C ARG A 334 8.62 11.44 15.95
N GLU A 335 7.81 11.28 16.99
CA GLU A 335 7.95 10.19 17.93
C GLU A 335 7.71 8.83 17.30
N ILE A 336 6.70 8.72 16.42
CA ILE A 336 6.44 7.48 15.67
C ILE A 336 7.64 7.12 14.82
N ILE A 337 8.17 8.08 14.05
CA ILE A 337 9.37 7.90 13.22
C ILE A 337 10.56 7.44 14.06
N ASN A 338 10.80 8.06 15.22
CA ASN A 338 11.90 7.69 16.10
C ASN A 338 11.76 6.26 16.64
N GLN A 339 10.55 5.84 17.04
CA GLN A 339 10.28 4.47 17.50
C GLN A 339 10.53 3.41 16.43
N VAL A 340 10.22 3.72 15.16
CA VAL A 340 10.57 2.84 14.04
C VAL A 340 12.09 2.86 13.81
N ALA A 341 12.71 4.04 13.87
CA ALA A 341 14.15 4.23 13.70
C ALA A 341 15.01 3.43 14.68
N GLU A 342 14.57 3.31 15.96
CA GLU A 342 15.24 2.51 16.97
C GLU A 342 15.52 1.09 16.50
N GLY A 343 14.58 0.47 15.78
CA GLY A 343 14.76 -0.87 15.22
C GLY A 343 15.84 -0.93 14.14
N ALA A 344 15.85 0.03 13.22
CA ALA A 344 16.82 0.11 12.15
C ALA A 344 18.25 0.38 12.66
N LEU A 345 18.37 1.27 13.65
CA LEU A 345 19.65 1.59 14.30
C LEU A 345 20.24 0.38 15.04
N LYS A 346 19.40 -0.43 15.71
CA LYS A 346 19.84 -1.66 16.41
C LYS A 346 20.52 -2.67 15.49
N VAL A 347 20.18 -2.68 14.21
CA VAL A 347 20.78 -3.60 13.22
C VAL A 347 21.85 -2.94 12.35
N GLY A 348 22.39 -1.81 12.81
CA GLY A 348 23.59 -1.19 12.24
C GLY A 348 23.33 -0.19 11.11
N LYS A 349 22.08 0.26 10.90
CA LYS A 349 21.81 1.38 9.99
C LYS A 349 22.40 2.66 10.55
N LYS A 350 22.93 3.51 9.65
CA LYS A 350 23.56 4.78 9.99
C LYS A 350 22.82 5.94 9.33
N GLU A 351 22.43 6.91 10.16
CA GLU A 351 21.70 8.09 9.69
C GLU A 351 22.56 8.89 8.69
N CYS A 352 21.92 9.37 7.63
CA CYS A 352 22.52 10.07 6.49
C CYS A 352 23.48 9.26 5.59
N GLU A 353 23.78 7.98 5.90
CA GLU A 353 24.53 7.08 5.02
C GLU A 353 23.62 6.09 4.26
N ASN A 354 22.86 5.29 5.03
CA ASN A 354 21.98 4.25 4.49
C ASN A 354 20.60 4.23 5.19
N PHE A 355 20.31 5.28 5.93
CA PHE A 355 19.09 5.46 6.69
C PHE A 355 18.76 6.95 6.84
N TRP A 356 17.48 7.33 6.64
CA TRP A 356 16.98 8.71 6.77
C TRP A 356 15.66 8.74 7.52
N LYS A 357 15.47 9.80 8.32
CA LYS A 357 14.20 10.18 8.93
C LYS A 357 13.68 11.43 8.23
N ILE A 358 12.64 11.30 7.43
CA ILE A 358 12.06 12.39 6.65
C ILE A 358 10.58 12.48 7.00
N LEU A 359 10.17 13.60 7.61
CA LEU A 359 8.79 13.76 8.09
C LEU A 359 7.79 13.79 6.93
N ASP A 360 8.03 14.62 5.93
CA ASP A 360 7.16 14.70 4.76
C ASP A 360 7.29 13.45 3.90
N ARG A 361 6.16 12.75 3.68
CA ARG A 361 6.16 11.51 2.94
C ARG A 361 6.46 11.70 1.45
N ARG A 362 6.14 12.87 0.86
CA ARG A 362 6.47 13.19 -0.52
C ARG A 362 7.97 13.37 -0.69
N GLU A 363 8.61 14.07 0.23
CA GLU A 363 10.06 14.24 0.27
C GLU A 363 10.78 12.90 0.50
N ALA A 364 10.23 12.03 1.36
CA ALA A 364 10.75 10.69 1.57
C ALA A 364 10.72 9.84 0.30
N ILE A 365 9.63 9.90 -0.46
CA ILE A 365 9.49 9.20 -1.76
C ILE A 365 10.45 9.83 -2.79
N ALA A 366 10.55 11.15 -2.83
CA ALA A 366 11.50 11.85 -3.72
C ALA A 366 12.95 11.46 -3.42
N LYS A 367 13.32 11.36 -2.12
CA LYS A 367 14.64 10.87 -1.69
C LYS A 367 14.89 9.44 -2.15
N ALA A 368 13.92 8.55 -2.05
CA ALA A 368 14.05 7.18 -2.55
C ALA A 368 14.32 7.15 -4.06
N ILE A 369 13.56 7.94 -4.82
CA ILE A 369 13.73 8.06 -6.27
C ILE A 369 15.10 8.62 -6.63
N SER A 370 15.61 9.61 -5.88
CA SER A 370 16.94 10.20 -6.12
C SER A 370 18.11 9.26 -5.81
N LEU A 371 17.93 8.29 -4.92
CA LEU A 371 18.95 7.29 -4.57
C LEU A 371 18.98 6.11 -5.54
N ALA A 372 17.89 5.88 -6.28
CA ALA A 372 17.73 4.71 -7.13
C ALA A 372 18.61 4.78 -8.38
N GLN A 373 19.31 3.71 -8.64
CA GLN A 373 20.09 3.48 -9.85
C GLN A 373 19.38 2.44 -10.74
N LYS A 374 19.93 2.22 -11.93
CA LYS A 374 19.45 1.20 -12.85
C LYS A 374 19.36 -0.16 -12.14
N ASP A 375 18.24 -0.88 -12.37
CA ASP A 375 17.94 -2.18 -11.81
C ASP A 375 17.72 -2.23 -10.29
N ASP A 376 17.69 -1.09 -9.58
CA ASP A 376 17.28 -1.04 -8.18
C ASP A 376 15.76 -1.26 -8.02
N LEU A 377 15.34 -1.55 -6.79
CA LEU A 377 13.95 -1.68 -6.39
C LEU A 377 13.61 -0.69 -5.28
N ILE A 378 12.69 0.22 -5.56
CA ILE A 378 12.06 1.06 -4.54
C ILE A 378 10.81 0.36 -4.03
N LEU A 379 10.70 0.19 -2.72
CA LEU A 379 9.55 -0.35 -2.03
C LEU A 379 8.91 0.73 -1.17
N ILE A 380 7.62 1.02 -1.37
CA ILE A 380 6.87 2.03 -0.61
C ILE A 380 5.72 1.32 0.09
N THR A 381 5.73 1.32 1.44
CA THR A 381 4.75 0.55 2.22
C THR A 381 3.95 1.40 3.20
N GLY A 382 2.88 0.78 3.73
CA GLY A 382 2.00 1.33 4.75
C GLY A 382 0.68 1.87 4.21
N LYS A 383 0.70 2.65 3.14
CA LYS A 383 -0.51 3.29 2.57
C LYS A 383 -1.18 2.50 1.45
N GLY A 384 -0.39 1.84 0.58
CA GLY A 384 -0.95 1.14 -0.58
C GLY A 384 -1.86 2.04 -1.41
N ALA A 385 -3.14 1.65 -1.56
CA ALA A 385 -4.16 2.40 -2.32
C ALA A 385 -4.98 3.38 -1.46
N GLU A 386 -4.59 3.65 -0.24
CA GLU A 386 -5.34 4.57 0.64
C GLU A 386 -5.32 6.01 0.14
N GLN A 387 -6.48 6.67 0.19
CA GLN A 387 -6.72 7.98 -0.43
C GLN A 387 -6.54 9.16 0.54
N ALA A 388 -5.97 8.93 1.72
CA ALA A 388 -5.70 10.01 2.70
C ALA A 388 -4.66 9.59 3.75
N ILE A 389 -3.98 10.59 4.32
CA ILE A 389 -3.25 10.52 5.60
C ILE A 389 -4.17 11.07 6.69
N CYS A 390 -4.31 10.32 7.79
CA CYS A 390 -5.11 10.73 8.95
C CYS A 390 -4.22 11.44 9.97
N VAL A 391 -4.53 12.71 10.24
CA VAL A 391 -3.82 13.55 11.20
C VAL A 391 -4.73 13.96 12.36
N ALA A 392 -4.20 14.71 13.32
CA ALA A 392 -4.92 15.15 14.51
C ALA A 392 -6.31 15.72 14.23
N ASN A 393 -7.21 15.61 15.24
CA ASN A 393 -8.59 16.08 15.18
C ASN A 393 -9.44 15.42 14.08
N GLU A 394 -9.22 14.15 13.79
CA GLU A 394 -9.92 13.37 12.76
C GLU A 394 -9.79 13.98 11.34
N LYS A 395 -8.86 14.91 11.13
CA LYS A 395 -8.61 15.54 9.82
C LYS A 395 -7.95 14.54 8.87
N LYS A 396 -8.29 14.63 7.59
CA LYS A 396 -7.75 13.79 6.51
C LYS A 396 -7.10 14.67 5.46
N ILE A 397 -5.85 14.41 5.15
CA ILE A 397 -5.11 15.05 4.07
C ILE A 397 -5.25 14.14 2.84
N PRO A 398 -5.74 14.61 1.69
CA PRO A 398 -5.80 13.81 0.45
C PRO A 398 -4.42 13.28 0.08
N TRP A 399 -4.32 11.95 -0.11
CA TRP A 399 -3.05 11.28 -0.37
C TRP A 399 -3.25 10.02 -1.20
N ASP A 400 -2.26 9.66 -2.01
CA ASP A 400 -2.13 8.37 -2.67
C ASP A 400 -0.66 8.19 -3.08
N ASP A 401 0.04 7.23 -2.47
CA ASP A 401 1.47 6.95 -2.77
C ASP A 401 1.70 6.77 -4.28
N ARG A 402 0.81 6.07 -4.96
CA ARG A 402 0.91 5.76 -6.39
C ARG A 402 0.84 7.01 -7.26
N ARG A 403 -0.06 7.95 -6.89
CA ARG A 403 -0.17 9.25 -7.55
C ARG A 403 1.09 10.08 -7.34
N VAL A 404 1.56 10.16 -6.09
CA VAL A 404 2.77 10.92 -5.75
C VAL A 404 3.99 10.39 -6.51
N VAL A 405 4.16 9.07 -6.59
CA VAL A 405 5.24 8.45 -7.37
C VAL A 405 5.15 8.85 -8.84
N ARG A 406 3.96 8.73 -9.46
CA ARG A 406 3.79 9.09 -10.88
C ARG A 406 4.05 10.57 -11.15
N GLU A 407 3.62 11.44 -10.24
CA GLU A 407 3.90 12.89 -10.33
C GLU A 407 5.41 13.18 -10.25
N LEU A 408 6.12 12.55 -9.28
CA LEU A 408 7.57 12.73 -9.14
C LEU A 408 8.35 12.20 -10.35
N LEU A 409 7.99 11.02 -10.86
CA LEU A 409 8.60 10.45 -12.07
C LEU A 409 8.35 11.32 -13.31
N LYS A 410 7.14 11.87 -13.44
CA LYS A 410 6.80 12.79 -14.54
C LYS A 410 7.65 14.04 -14.47
N ASN A 411 7.78 14.66 -13.30
CA ASN A 411 8.63 15.85 -13.12
C ASN A 411 10.08 15.55 -13.50
N MET A 412 10.65 14.41 -13.06
CA MET A 412 12.00 13.99 -13.47
C MET A 412 12.17 13.85 -14.98
N SER A 413 11.15 13.33 -15.68
CA SER A 413 11.21 13.18 -17.15
C SER A 413 11.13 14.53 -17.87
N GLU A 414 10.31 15.46 -17.35
CA GLU A 414 10.21 16.82 -17.87
C GLU A 414 11.51 17.62 -17.63
N GLU A 415 12.15 17.46 -16.47
CA GLU A 415 13.45 18.05 -16.17
C GLU A 415 14.54 17.53 -17.10
N LYS A 416 14.62 16.19 -17.29
CA LYS A 416 15.57 15.59 -18.26
C LYS A 416 15.33 16.09 -19.69
N SER A 417 14.08 16.36 -20.06
CA SER A 417 13.75 16.94 -21.37
C SER A 417 14.17 18.41 -21.48
N LYS A 418 14.03 19.17 -20.39
CA LYS A 418 14.42 20.60 -20.32
C LYS A 418 15.95 20.78 -20.35
N TYR A 419 16.68 19.83 -19.72
CA TYR A 419 18.14 19.84 -19.64
C TYR A 419 18.70 18.52 -20.19
N PRO A 420 18.85 18.40 -21.52
CA PRO A 420 19.34 17.19 -22.16
C PRO A 420 20.84 16.93 -21.79
N VAL A 421 21.27 15.69 -21.97
CA VAL A 421 22.70 15.31 -21.87
C VAL A 421 23.52 16.27 -22.72
N GLY A 422 24.62 16.76 -22.15
CA GLY A 422 25.43 17.79 -22.77
C GLY A 422 25.06 19.22 -22.38
N SER A 423 24.01 19.47 -21.60
CA SER A 423 23.77 20.78 -20.97
C SER A 423 25.00 21.18 -20.15
N PHE A 424 25.45 22.41 -20.30
CA PHE A 424 26.70 22.84 -19.68
C PHE A 424 26.63 24.24 -19.05
N VAL A 425 27.58 24.50 -18.13
CA VAL A 425 27.83 25.80 -17.52
C VAL A 425 29.32 26.09 -17.59
N ASP A 426 29.65 27.26 -18.14
CA ASP A 426 31.01 27.78 -18.16
C ASP A 426 31.22 28.80 -17.03
N LEU A 427 32.24 28.58 -16.23
CA LEU A 427 32.64 29.50 -15.18
C LEU A 427 33.75 30.46 -15.69
N PHE A 428 33.50 31.74 -15.51
CA PHE A 428 34.45 32.79 -15.93
C PHE A 428 34.84 33.66 -14.75
N THR A 429 36.08 34.09 -14.71
CA THR A 429 36.53 35.25 -13.91
C THR A 429 36.79 36.44 -14.80
N SER A 430 36.50 37.62 -14.31
CA SER A 430 36.83 38.86 -15.01
C SER A 430 37.98 39.55 -14.26
N GLU A 431 39.16 39.55 -14.82
CA GLU A 431 40.31 40.31 -14.33
C GLU A 431 40.68 41.41 -15.34
N LYS A 432 40.71 42.68 -14.90
CA LYS A 432 41.03 43.85 -15.72
C LYS A 432 40.25 43.94 -17.04
N GLY A 433 38.97 43.53 -17.04
CA GLY A 433 38.10 43.58 -18.21
C GLY A 433 38.29 42.43 -19.22
N VAL A 434 39.15 41.45 -18.93
CA VAL A 434 39.32 40.25 -19.76
C VAL A 434 38.57 39.10 -19.09
N ARG A 435 37.67 38.49 -19.84
CA ARG A 435 36.89 37.30 -19.39
C ARG A 435 37.73 36.04 -19.63
N ARG A 436 38.11 35.34 -18.59
CA ARG A 436 38.88 34.09 -18.66
C ARG A 436 38.04 32.91 -18.18
N ALA A 437 37.92 31.86 -19.01
CA ALA A 437 37.26 30.62 -18.60
C ALA A 437 38.10 29.92 -17.53
N ARG A 438 37.43 29.48 -16.45
CA ARG A 438 38.05 28.82 -15.28
C ARG A 438 37.61 27.38 -15.14
N ALA A 439 36.37 27.04 -15.50
CA ALA A 439 35.87 25.67 -15.52
C ALA A 439 34.73 25.53 -16.52
N HIS A 440 34.56 24.34 -17.05
CA HIS A 440 33.45 23.89 -17.90
C HIS A 440 32.83 22.65 -17.31
N CYS A 441 31.55 22.71 -16.91
CA CYS A 441 30.82 21.65 -16.27
C CYS A 441 29.68 21.16 -17.18
N VAL A 442 29.63 19.85 -17.46
CA VAL A 442 28.71 19.24 -18.44
C VAL A 442 27.89 18.12 -17.78
N LEU A 443 26.58 18.10 -18.02
CA LEU A 443 25.70 17.02 -17.63
C LEU A 443 25.99 15.77 -18.45
N GLN A 444 26.32 14.65 -17.78
CA GLN A 444 26.67 13.37 -18.37
C GLN A 444 25.44 12.49 -18.63
N ALA A 445 25.62 11.45 -19.43
CA ALA A 445 24.57 10.49 -19.75
C ALA A 445 24.03 9.69 -18.53
N ASP A 446 24.88 9.49 -17.50
CA ASP A 446 24.51 8.84 -16.24
C ASP A 446 23.76 9.79 -15.28
N GLY A 447 23.60 11.05 -15.65
CA GLY A 447 22.94 12.07 -14.85
C GLY A 447 23.87 12.81 -13.89
N SER A 448 25.17 12.47 -13.82
CA SER A 448 26.17 13.22 -13.05
C SER A 448 26.65 14.45 -13.83
N VAL A 449 27.44 15.30 -13.17
CA VAL A 449 28.12 16.45 -13.82
C VAL A 449 29.63 16.26 -13.78
N ALA A 450 30.25 16.30 -14.94
CA ALA A 450 31.71 16.32 -15.05
C ALA A 450 32.20 17.75 -15.30
N CYS A 451 33.21 18.19 -14.53
CA CYS A 451 33.81 19.49 -14.66
C CYS A 451 35.29 19.39 -15.10
N THR A 452 35.70 20.26 -16.01
CA THR A 452 37.10 20.41 -16.44
C THR A 452 37.50 21.88 -16.28
N GLY A 453 38.75 22.15 -15.93
CA GLY A 453 39.20 23.52 -15.71
C GLY A 453 40.38 23.64 -14.75
N ASP A 454 40.52 24.79 -14.11
CA ASP A 454 41.59 25.08 -13.18
C ASP A 454 41.51 24.22 -11.91
N ALA A 455 42.63 23.70 -11.45
CA ALA A 455 42.70 22.72 -10.36
C ALA A 455 42.09 23.22 -9.03
N ASP A 456 42.25 24.50 -8.71
CA ASP A 456 41.69 25.14 -7.51
C ASP A 456 40.16 25.21 -7.56
N ILE A 457 39.58 25.48 -8.72
CA ILE A 457 38.13 25.51 -8.95
C ILE A 457 37.58 24.08 -8.92
N LEU A 458 38.24 23.13 -9.59
CA LEU A 458 37.81 21.73 -9.60
C LEU A 458 37.75 21.14 -8.17
N ALA A 459 38.80 21.38 -7.37
CA ALA A 459 38.82 20.93 -5.97
C ALA A 459 37.75 21.60 -5.11
N ALA A 460 37.28 22.79 -5.43
CA ALA A 460 36.17 23.44 -4.79
C ALA A 460 34.82 22.81 -5.21
N LEU A 461 34.65 22.54 -6.51
CA LEU A 461 33.43 21.92 -7.06
C LEU A 461 33.20 20.47 -6.58
N GLU A 462 34.29 19.67 -6.43
CA GLU A 462 34.26 18.32 -5.88
C GLU A 462 33.73 18.28 -4.43
N ARG A 463 33.99 19.32 -3.63
CA ARG A 463 33.47 19.46 -2.27
C ARG A 463 31.97 19.81 -2.24
N GLY A 464 31.42 20.21 -3.37
CA GLY A 464 30.03 20.64 -3.50
C GLY A 464 29.85 22.15 -3.45
N VAL A 465 28.69 22.60 -3.89
CA VAL A 465 28.29 24.02 -3.97
C VAL A 465 27.10 24.27 -3.07
N SER A 466 27.17 25.35 -2.29
CA SER A 466 26.06 25.80 -1.44
C SER A 466 25.32 26.97 -2.08
N VAL A 467 23.99 26.92 -2.05
CA VAL A 467 23.11 28.00 -2.50
C VAL A 467 22.10 28.30 -1.38
N LEU A 468 21.74 29.54 -1.18
CA LEU A 468 20.67 29.93 -0.24
C LEU A 468 19.32 29.83 -0.95
N ILE A 469 18.41 29.00 -0.38
CA ILE A 469 17.02 28.88 -0.81
C ILE A 469 16.16 29.26 0.38
N ASP A 470 15.33 30.29 0.24
CA ASP A 470 14.50 30.85 1.34
C ASP A 470 15.30 31.21 2.61
N GLY A 471 16.58 31.58 2.44
CA GLY A 471 17.49 31.95 3.53
C GLY A 471 18.22 30.76 4.19
N GLU A 472 17.94 29.54 3.79
CA GLU A 472 18.60 28.33 4.29
C GLU A 472 19.65 27.82 3.30
N PRO A 473 20.84 27.34 3.76
CA PRO A 473 21.88 26.82 2.89
C PRO A 473 21.55 25.40 2.40
N HIS A 474 21.51 25.22 1.10
CA HIS A 474 21.39 23.92 0.43
C HIS A 474 22.71 23.56 -0.25
N TYR A 475 23.17 22.32 -0.06
CA TYR A 475 24.43 21.81 -0.59
C TYR A 475 24.18 20.81 -1.71
N TYR A 476 24.85 20.98 -2.84
CA TYR A 476 24.77 20.09 -4.01
C TYR A 476 26.16 19.62 -4.42
N GLN A 477 26.25 18.37 -4.86
CA GLN A 477 27.49 17.71 -5.32
C GLN A 477 27.34 17.24 -6.78
N PRO A 478 28.44 16.92 -7.50
CA PRO A 478 28.38 16.52 -8.90
C PRO A 478 27.38 15.40 -9.24
N GLN A 479 27.17 14.45 -8.31
CA GLN A 479 26.17 13.40 -8.46
C GLN A 479 24.71 13.88 -8.37
N ASP A 480 24.47 15.09 -7.89
CA ASP A 480 23.12 15.70 -7.87
C ASP A 480 22.71 16.23 -9.26
N GLY A 481 23.57 16.05 -10.26
CA GLY A 481 23.29 16.27 -11.67
C GLY A 481 22.88 17.70 -11.99
N ILE A 482 21.68 17.85 -12.56
CA ILE A 482 21.21 19.18 -12.99
C ILE A 482 21.08 20.18 -11.85
N LYS A 483 20.75 19.75 -10.64
CA LYS A 483 20.69 20.63 -9.46
C LYS A 483 22.05 21.20 -9.11
N PHE A 484 23.08 20.36 -9.18
CA PHE A 484 24.45 20.81 -9.02
C PHE A 484 24.86 21.79 -10.13
N LEU A 485 24.52 21.50 -11.39
CA LEU A 485 24.85 22.37 -12.52
C LEU A 485 24.20 23.77 -12.37
N LEU A 486 22.95 23.82 -11.93
CA LEU A 486 22.22 25.07 -11.62
C LEU A 486 22.81 25.78 -10.39
N ALA A 487 23.18 25.02 -9.35
CA ALA A 487 23.82 25.57 -8.16
C ALA A 487 25.15 26.19 -8.47
N VAL A 488 25.98 25.55 -9.32
CA VAL A 488 27.23 26.09 -9.83
C VAL A 488 26.98 27.40 -10.61
N SER A 489 25.99 27.40 -11.49
CA SER A 489 25.63 28.63 -12.25
C SER A 489 25.19 29.77 -11.33
N ALA A 490 24.36 29.47 -10.33
CA ALA A 490 23.88 30.45 -9.34
C ALA A 490 25.02 31.03 -8.50
N HIS A 491 25.89 30.16 -7.97
CA HIS A 491 26.99 30.53 -7.10
C HIS A 491 27.99 31.51 -7.78
N PHE A 492 28.27 31.31 -9.07
CA PHE A 492 29.27 32.05 -9.80
C PHE A 492 28.72 33.19 -10.69
N SER A 493 27.43 33.23 -11.00
CA SER A 493 26.86 34.16 -11.95
C SER A 493 25.86 35.16 -11.35
N ASN A 494 24.89 34.71 -10.56
CA ASN A 494 23.92 35.54 -9.84
C ASN A 494 23.10 34.67 -8.85
N PRO A 495 23.37 34.75 -7.56
CA PRO A 495 22.73 33.87 -6.57
C PRO A 495 21.21 34.01 -6.47
N TYR A 496 20.60 35.11 -6.91
CA TYR A 496 19.17 35.35 -6.78
C TYR A 496 18.34 34.84 -7.99
N LEU A 497 18.89 34.77 -9.18
CA LEU A 497 18.14 34.40 -10.39
C LEU A 497 17.91 32.88 -10.51
N PHE A 498 18.81 32.06 -10.01
CA PHE A 498 18.76 30.60 -10.13
C PHE A 498 18.22 29.88 -8.90
N ALA A 499 18.21 30.53 -7.74
CA ALA A 499 17.56 29.96 -6.54
C ALA A 499 16.08 29.65 -6.80
N SER A 500 15.37 30.52 -7.54
CA SER A 500 13.97 30.30 -7.92
C SER A 500 13.78 29.16 -8.94
N GLU A 501 14.78 28.79 -9.72
CA GLU A 501 14.74 27.63 -10.62
C GLU A 501 15.06 26.33 -9.87
N ILE A 502 16.04 26.35 -8.95
CA ILE A 502 16.36 25.20 -8.09
C ILE A 502 15.17 24.84 -7.19
N GLN A 503 14.44 25.83 -6.67
CA GLN A 503 13.21 25.59 -5.89
C GLN A 503 12.09 24.90 -6.68
N LYS A 504 12.07 25.04 -7.99
CA LYS A 504 11.06 24.40 -8.86
C LYS A 504 11.43 22.95 -9.21
N LEU A 505 12.69 22.56 -9.00
CA LEU A 505 13.24 21.22 -9.17
C LEU A 505 13.14 20.40 -7.87
#